data_1b51037a2fa2c89a2aff6045f947dc3e
#
_entry.id   1b51037a2fa2c89a2aff6045f947dc3e
#
_cell.length_a   1.000
_cell.length_b   1.000
_cell.length_c   1.000
_cell.angle_alpha   90.00
_cell.angle_beta   90.00
_cell.angle_gamma   90.00
#
_symmetry.space_group_name_H-M   'P 1'
#
loop_
_entity.id
_entity.type
_entity.pdbx_description
1 polymer ?
#
loop_
_entity_poly.entity_id
_entity_poly.type
_entity_poly.pdbx_seq_one_letter_code
_entity_poly.pdbx_strand_id
1 'polypeptide(L)'
;MEIYMFDGETKEYIGAEDALLDPLETKKQGKPVYLLPANAVFDRPPIAEGGKAVIFDDGWKQVVDNRGKTAVNADRGIFEIDYLGEKEGDTIVTAEMQKGLDDGTFVVEQGRIVEKPRQMKAAERRLERNMLIAATDKYMVADYPISEEEREKYRQYRQYLRDIPEQESFPDEGIKTFGEWKGA
;
A
#
# COMPACT_ATOMS: atom_id res chain seq x y z
N MET A 1 33.47 7.27 30.99
CA MET A 1 32.21 6.51 31.25
C MET A 1 31.27 6.77 30.13
N GLU A 2 30.94 5.72 29.39
CA GLU A 2 30.08 5.84 28.21
C GLU A 2 28.60 5.92 28.62
N ILE A 3 27.85 6.80 27.98
CA ILE A 3 26.40 6.92 28.07
C ILE A 3 25.79 6.71 26.73
N TYR A 4 24.59 6.15 26.68
CA TYR A 4 23.85 5.80 25.47
C TYR A 4 22.59 6.64 25.42
N MET A 5 22.47 7.44 24.37
CA MET A 5 21.42 8.43 24.20
C MET A 5 20.28 7.90 23.34
N PHE A 6 19.09 8.35 23.62
CA PHE A 6 17.89 8.07 22.84
C PHE A 6 17.08 9.35 22.58
N ASP A 7 16.35 9.35 21.50
CA ASP A 7 15.46 10.46 21.13
C ASP A 7 14.34 10.63 22.17
N GLY A 8 14.03 11.87 22.54
CA GLY A 8 13.05 12.17 23.58
C GLY A 8 11.61 11.78 23.24
N GLU A 9 11.26 11.78 21.96
CA GLU A 9 9.92 11.50 21.45
C GLU A 9 9.79 10.04 20.97
N THR A 10 10.66 9.65 20.05
CA THR A 10 10.61 8.31 19.42
C THR A 10 11.23 7.22 20.28
N LYS A 11 12.05 7.60 21.29
CA LYS A 11 12.84 6.71 22.13
C LYS A 11 13.91 5.90 21.38
N GLU A 12 14.13 6.19 20.11
CA GLU A 12 15.12 5.50 19.29
C GLU A 12 16.54 5.81 19.75
N TYR A 13 17.41 4.80 19.78
CA TYR A 13 18.83 4.96 20.07
C TYR A 13 19.48 5.86 19.01
N ILE A 14 20.15 6.92 19.44
CA ILE A 14 20.76 7.91 18.55
C ILE A 14 22.29 7.96 18.63
N GLY A 15 22.90 7.34 19.63
CA GLY A 15 24.35 7.30 19.74
C GLY A 15 24.87 7.15 21.14
N ALA A 16 26.20 7.06 21.26
CA ALA A 16 26.89 7.00 22.53
C ALA A 16 27.90 8.15 22.65
N GLU A 17 28.06 8.66 23.85
CA GLU A 17 29.02 9.73 24.18
C GLU A 17 29.70 9.44 25.52
N ASP A 18 30.84 10.14 25.79
CA ASP A 18 31.46 10.11 27.10
C ASP A 18 30.74 11.03 28.06
N ALA A 19 30.30 10.48 29.16
CA ALA A 19 29.66 11.23 30.23
C ALA A 19 30.64 12.25 30.87
N LEU A 20 30.16 13.47 31.02
CA LEU A 20 30.93 14.51 31.73
C LEU A 20 30.93 14.24 33.25
N LEU A 21 32.05 14.52 33.88
CA LEU A 21 32.12 14.49 35.33
C LEU A 21 31.32 15.65 35.96
N ASP A 22 30.58 15.35 37.01
CA ASP A 22 30.09 16.38 37.95
C ASP A 22 31.20 16.78 38.90
N PRO A 23 31.83 17.97 38.75
CA PRO A 23 32.96 18.35 39.59
C PRO A 23 32.57 18.54 41.06
N LEU A 24 31.34 18.98 41.33
CA LEU A 24 30.86 19.27 42.68
C LEU A 24 30.53 17.97 43.43
N GLU A 25 29.77 17.09 42.84
CA GLU A 25 29.42 15.82 43.44
C GLU A 25 30.64 14.88 43.53
N THR A 26 31.52 14.88 42.54
CA THR A 26 32.79 14.13 42.56
C THR A 26 33.65 14.55 43.79
N LYS A 27 33.78 15.86 44.01
CA LYS A 27 34.51 16.38 45.19
C LYS A 27 33.86 16.02 46.52
N LYS A 28 32.53 16.09 46.57
CA LYS A 28 31.75 15.81 47.78
C LYS A 28 31.77 14.32 48.12
N GLN A 29 31.67 13.45 47.15
CA GLN A 29 31.63 11.99 47.34
C GLN A 29 33.00 11.31 47.37
N GLY A 30 34.08 12.01 46.98
CA GLY A 30 35.43 11.45 46.88
C GLY A 30 35.62 10.35 45.83
N LYS A 31 34.69 10.23 44.88
CA LYS A 31 34.71 9.28 43.78
C LYS A 31 34.11 9.93 42.52
N PRO A 32 34.48 9.49 41.30
CA PRO A 32 33.93 10.03 40.06
C PRO A 32 32.39 9.90 40.04
N VAL A 33 31.71 11.02 39.86
CA VAL A 33 30.26 11.10 39.61
C VAL A 33 30.07 11.70 38.23
N TYR A 34 29.25 11.06 37.40
CA TYR A 34 29.02 11.47 36.03
C TYR A 34 27.64 12.09 35.87
N LEU A 35 27.58 13.12 35.05
CA LEU A 35 26.31 13.73 34.63
C LEU A 35 25.58 12.80 33.67
N LEU A 36 24.30 12.57 33.93
CA LEU A 36 23.44 11.78 33.05
C LEU A 36 22.34 12.68 32.49
N PRO A 37 22.32 12.98 31.17
CA PRO A 37 21.24 13.70 30.52
C PRO A 37 19.89 12.96 30.64
N ALA A 38 18.79 13.70 30.53
CA ALA A 38 17.44 13.13 30.68
C ALA A 38 17.11 11.99 29.71
N ASN A 39 17.70 12.04 28.51
CA ASN A 39 17.50 11.04 27.47
C ASN A 39 18.75 10.17 27.24
N ALA A 40 19.41 9.77 28.34
CA ALA A 40 20.59 8.93 28.31
C ALA A 40 20.58 7.93 29.45
N VAL A 41 21.23 6.80 29.25
CA VAL A 41 21.42 5.74 30.24
C VAL A 41 22.85 5.20 30.18
N PHE A 42 23.31 4.56 31.27
CA PHE A 42 24.61 3.89 31.29
C PHE A 42 24.57 2.47 30.68
N ASP A 43 23.39 1.88 30.60
CA ASP A 43 23.21 0.54 30.09
C ASP A 43 23.40 0.53 28.56
N ARG A 44 24.24 -0.39 28.09
CA ARG A 44 24.56 -0.51 26.67
C ARG A 44 23.41 -1.10 25.88
N PRO A 45 23.01 -0.46 24.74
CA PRO A 45 21.99 -1.03 23.86
C PRO A 45 22.46 -2.33 23.19
N PRO A 46 21.53 -3.24 22.86
CA PRO A 46 21.84 -4.39 21.99
C PRO A 46 22.18 -3.88 20.59
N ILE A 47 22.88 -4.73 19.82
CA ILE A 47 23.10 -4.45 18.41
C ILE A 47 21.77 -4.68 17.68
N ALA A 48 21.34 -3.71 16.88
CA ALA A 48 20.14 -3.85 16.06
C ALA A 48 20.29 -5.01 15.08
N GLU A 49 19.33 -5.93 15.07
CA GLU A 49 19.19 -6.96 14.05
C GLU A 49 18.61 -6.38 12.76
N GLY A 50 18.84 -7.03 11.62
CA GLY A 50 18.33 -6.57 10.34
C GLY A 50 16.82 -6.31 10.35
N GLY A 51 16.39 -5.12 9.93
CA GLY A 51 14.98 -4.70 9.89
C GLY A 51 14.38 -4.35 11.25
N LYS A 52 15.22 -4.14 12.29
CA LYS A 52 14.79 -3.67 13.60
C LYS A 52 15.51 -2.38 13.99
N ALA A 53 14.86 -1.54 14.77
CA ALA A 53 15.43 -0.41 15.49
C ALA A 53 15.54 -0.74 16.98
N VAL A 54 16.44 -0.03 17.68
CA VAL A 54 16.61 -0.15 19.13
C VAL A 54 15.98 1.07 19.78
N ILE A 55 15.08 0.85 20.72
CA ILE A 55 14.42 1.91 21.50
C ILE A 55 14.64 1.72 23.00
N PHE A 56 14.56 2.82 23.75
CA PHE A 56 14.60 2.80 25.22
C PHE A 56 13.19 3.07 25.78
N ASP A 57 12.58 2.03 26.32
CA ASP A 57 11.29 2.09 27.00
C ASP A 57 11.33 1.20 28.23
N ASP A 58 11.67 1.80 29.38
CA ASP A 58 11.96 1.12 30.64
C ASP A 58 13.05 0.02 30.50
N GLY A 59 14.00 0.29 29.60
CA GLY A 59 15.08 -0.62 29.17
C GLY A 59 15.17 -0.71 27.65
N TRP A 60 16.32 -1.21 27.16
CA TRP A 60 16.53 -1.35 25.73
C TRP A 60 15.67 -2.48 25.13
N LYS A 61 14.98 -2.18 24.06
CA LYS A 61 14.13 -3.12 23.29
C LYS A 61 14.44 -3.03 21.81
N GLN A 62 14.32 -4.13 21.11
CA GLN A 62 14.33 -4.15 19.65
C GLN A 62 12.88 -4.17 19.15
N VAL A 63 12.53 -3.25 18.27
CA VAL A 63 11.23 -3.16 17.61
C VAL A 63 11.40 -3.28 16.09
N VAL A 64 10.40 -3.78 15.42
CA VAL A 64 10.43 -3.87 13.94
C VAL A 64 10.47 -2.45 13.36
N ASP A 65 11.33 -2.23 12.37
CA ASP A 65 11.36 -0.99 11.60
C ASP A 65 10.69 -1.21 10.23
N ASN A 66 9.45 -0.77 10.15
CA ASN A 66 8.65 -0.83 8.93
C ASN A 66 8.55 0.53 8.23
N ARG A 67 9.28 1.55 8.68
CA ARG A 67 9.27 2.88 8.07
C ARG A 67 9.60 2.82 6.58
N GLY A 68 8.88 3.59 5.77
CA GLY A 68 8.99 3.60 4.31
C GLY A 68 8.25 2.45 3.60
N LYS A 69 7.66 1.49 4.34
CA LYS A 69 6.78 0.48 3.74
C LYS A 69 5.37 1.01 3.60
N THR A 70 4.68 0.56 2.57
CA THR A 70 3.25 0.84 2.39
C THR A 70 2.42 -0.04 3.31
N ALA A 71 1.43 0.55 3.95
CA ALA A 71 0.42 -0.14 4.76
C ALA A 71 -0.99 0.34 4.42
N VAL A 72 -1.97 -0.38 4.90
CA VAL A 72 -3.39 -0.04 4.79
C VAL A 72 -4.09 -0.24 6.13
N ASN A 73 -4.98 0.69 6.48
CA ASN A 73 -5.91 0.54 7.59
C ASN A 73 -7.25 1.26 7.31
N ALA A 74 -8.21 1.12 8.23
CA ALA A 74 -9.56 1.68 8.06
C ALA A 74 -9.61 3.21 8.11
N ASP A 75 -8.71 3.85 8.88
CA ASP A 75 -8.74 5.29 9.13
C ASP A 75 -7.96 6.09 8.08
N ARG A 76 -6.80 5.57 7.67
CA ARG A 76 -5.85 6.26 6.77
C ARG A 76 -5.94 5.81 5.31
N GLY A 77 -6.62 4.68 5.04
CA GLY A 77 -6.55 4.03 3.73
C GLY A 77 -5.16 3.47 3.47
N ILE A 78 -4.61 3.68 2.26
CA ILE A 78 -3.22 3.32 1.92
C ILE A 78 -2.31 4.47 2.34
N PHE A 79 -1.22 4.16 3.06
CA PHE A 79 -0.25 5.14 3.55
C PHE A 79 1.15 4.55 3.68
N GLU A 80 2.16 5.41 3.77
CA GLU A 80 3.52 5.02 4.11
C GLU A 80 3.72 5.06 5.64
N ILE A 81 4.34 4.01 6.19
CA ILE A 81 4.62 3.91 7.63
C ILE A 81 5.74 4.89 7.99
N ASP A 82 5.48 5.76 8.96
CA ASP A 82 6.36 6.82 9.46
C ASP A 82 6.79 6.65 10.92
N TYR A 83 6.46 5.50 11.54
CA TYR A 83 6.71 5.18 12.94
C TYR A 83 7.42 3.83 13.11
N LEU A 84 7.98 3.62 14.31
CA LEU A 84 8.61 2.37 14.71
C LEU A 84 7.60 1.42 15.36
N GLY A 85 7.87 0.12 15.23
CA GLY A 85 7.01 -0.94 15.76
C GLY A 85 5.82 -1.25 14.88
N GLU A 86 4.88 -1.97 15.45
CA GLU A 86 3.62 -2.36 14.82
C GLU A 86 2.46 -1.62 15.50
N LYS A 87 1.47 -1.21 14.71
CA LYS A 87 0.22 -0.64 15.24
C LYS A 87 -0.95 -1.57 14.90
N GLU A 88 -1.83 -1.73 15.85
CA GLU A 88 -3.04 -2.54 15.66
C GLU A 88 -3.90 -1.96 14.53
N GLY A 89 -4.38 -2.83 13.67
CA GLY A 89 -5.19 -2.46 12.51
C GLY A 89 -4.41 -2.15 11.24
N ASP A 90 -3.09 -1.94 11.32
CA ASP A 90 -2.25 -1.72 10.15
C ASP A 90 -1.87 -3.05 9.48
N THR A 91 -2.06 -3.13 8.19
CA THR A 91 -1.65 -4.26 7.37
C THR A 91 -0.60 -3.82 6.36
N ILE A 92 0.61 -4.40 6.44
CA ILE A 92 1.68 -4.11 5.47
C ILE A 92 1.29 -4.65 4.10
N VAL A 93 1.40 -3.81 3.07
CA VAL A 93 1.13 -4.17 1.68
C VAL A 93 2.29 -5.02 1.16
N THR A 94 2.02 -6.27 0.82
CA THR A 94 3.00 -7.15 0.19
C THR A 94 3.14 -6.82 -1.30
N ALA A 95 4.21 -7.31 -1.94
CA ALA A 95 4.41 -7.14 -3.38
C ALA A 95 3.26 -7.74 -4.21
N GLU A 96 2.67 -8.84 -3.75
CA GLU A 96 1.51 -9.46 -4.39
C GLU A 96 0.25 -8.60 -4.26
N MET A 97 0.00 -8.05 -3.06
CA MET A 97 -1.11 -7.12 -2.83
C MET A 97 -0.95 -5.85 -3.67
N GLN A 98 0.27 -5.29 -3.73
CA GLN A 98 0.55 -4.12 -4.55
C GLN A 98 0.27 -4.39 -6.03
N LYS A 99 0.76 -5.51 -6.55
CA LYS A 99 0.48 -5.93 -7.92
C LYS A 99 -1.02 -6.06 -8.19
N GLY A 100 -1.76 -6.67 -7.26
CA GLY A 100 -3.21 -6.82 -7.40
C GLY A 100 -3.97 -5.48 -7.35
N LEU A 101 -3.46 -4.49 -6.60
CA LEU A 101 -3.99 -3.13 -6.62
C LEU A 101 -3.70 -2.43 -7.96
N ASP A 102 -2.48 -2.59 -8.49
CA ASP A 102 -2.04 -1.95 -9.74
C ASP A 102 -2.78 -2.51 -10.97
N ASP A 103 -3.03 -3.81 -11.00
CA ASP A 103 -3.77 -4.47 -12.11
C ASP A 103 -5.29 -4.49 -11.88
N GLY A 104 -5.75 -4.01 -10.73
CA GLY A 104 -7.16 -3.88 -10.39
C GLY A 104 -7.84 -5.20 -10.01
N THR A 105 -7.11 -6.26 -9.71
CA THR A 105 -7.66 -7.52 -9.18
C THR A 105 -7.98 -7.42 -7.68
N PHE A 106 -7.31 -6.53 -6.96
CA PHE A 106 -7.60 -6.20 -5.57
C PHE A 106 -8.14 -4.78 -5.42
N VAL A 107 -8.86 -4.55 -4.32
CA VAL A 107 -9.37 -3.24 -3.91
C VAL A 107 -9.20 -3.07 -2.40
N VAL A 108 -9.21 -1.82 -1.95
CA VAL A 108 -9.25 -1.52 -0.51
C VAL A 108 -10.71 -1.39 -0.08
N GLU A 109 -11.13 -2.24 0.84
CA GLU A 109 -12.46 -2.21 1.44
C GLU A 109 -12.32 -2.24 2.97
N GLN A 110 -12.87 -1.24 3.65
CA GLN A 110 -12.84 -1.10 5.11
C GLN A 110 -11.43 -1.26 5.71
N GLY A 111 -10.41 -0.67 5.05
CA GLY A 111 -9.02 -0.73 5.51
C GLY A 111 -8.30 -2.06 5.32
N ARG A 112 -8.82 -2.90 4.46
CA ARG A 112 -8.21 -4.18 4.07
C ARG A 112 -8.07 -4.28 2.56
N ILE A 113 -7.04 -4.96 2.11
CA ILE A 113 -6.90 -5.32 0.71
C ILE A 113 -7.61 -6.65 0.50
N VAL A 114 -8.61 -6.63 -0.37
CA VAL A 114 -9.44 -7.80 -0.70
C VAL A 114 -9.48 -8.00 -2.21
N GLU A 115 -9.74 -9.22 -2.65
CA GLU A 115 -10.01 -9.47 -4.06
C GLU A 115 -11.25 -8.68 -4.50
N LYS A 116 -11.16 -8.05 -5.68
CA LYS A 116 -12.26 -7.22 -6.22
C LYS A 116 -13.55 -8.05 -6.32
N PRO A 117 -14.62 -7.63 -5.65
CA PRO A 117 -15.88 -8.36 -5.65
C PRO A 117 -16.43 -8.54 -7.08
N ARG A 118 -16.97 -9.74 -7.37
CA ARG A 118 -17.55 -10.06 -8.69
C ARG A 118 -18.58 -9.01 -9.17
N GLN A 119 -19.33 -8.43 -8.24
CA GLN A 119 -20.31 -7.38 -8.55
C GLN A 119 -19.64 -6.12 -9.09
N MET A 120 -18.49 -5.71 -8.53
CA MET A 120 -17.73 -4.56 -9.03
C MET A 120 -17.15 -4.85 -10.41
N LYS A 121 -16.52 -6.02 -10.61
CA LYS A 121 -16.06 -6.47 -11.94
C LYS A 121 -17.20 -6.44 -12.96
N ALA A 122 -18.37 -6.95 -12.60
CA ALA A 122 -19.54 -6.96 -13.47
C ALA A 122 -20.05 -5.56 -13.81
N ALA A 123 -20.03 -4.62 -12.88
CA ALA A 123 -20.41 -3.23 -13.12
C ALA A 123 -19.43 -2.54 -14.10
N GLU A 124 -18.14 -2.71 -13.91
CA GLU A 124 -17.11 -2.19 -14.81
C GLU A 124 -17.24 -2.75 -16.23
N ARG A 125 -17.42 -4.08 -16.35
CA ARG A 125 -17.62 -4.72 -17.68
C ARG A 125 -18.89 -4.23 -18.37
N ARG A 126 -19.98 -3.99 -17.63
CA ARG A 126 -21.18 -3.38 -18.21
C ARG A 126 -20.94 -1.96 -18.70
N LEU A 127 -20.16 -1.16 -17.95
CA LEU A 127 -19.81 0.19 -18.37
C LEU A 127 -18.95 0.15 -19.64
N GLU A 128 -17.89 -0.66 -19.67
CA GLU A 128 -17.03 -0.87 -20.85
C GLU A 128 -17.85 -1.27 -22.07
N ARG A 129 -18.70 -2.29 -21.94
CA ARG A 129 -19.64 -2.72 -22.98
C ARG A 129 -20.52 -1.57 -23.50
N ASN A 130 -21.11 -0.79 -22.60
CA ASN A 130 -21.97 0.32 -22.97
C ASN A 130 -21.19 1.39 -23.76
N MET A 131 -19.95 1.67 -23.38
CA MET A 131 -19.07 2.58 -24.12
C MET A 131 -18.77 2.05 -25.52
N LEU A 132 -18.49 0.75 -25.67
CA LEU A 132 -18.26 0.12 -26.97
C LEU A 132 -19.52 0.15 -27.85
N ILE A 133 -20.70 -0.10 -27.29
CA ILE A 133 -21.98 0.04 -28.02
C ILE A 133 -22.16 1.48 -28.50
N ALA A 134 -22.00 2.48 -27.62
CA ALA A 134 -22.15 3.89 -27.97
C ALA A 134 -21.15 4.33 -29.05
N ALA A 135 -19.91 3.85 -29.00
CA ALA A 135 -18.90 4.14 -30.04
C ALA A 135 -19.29 3.63 -31.44
N THR A 136 -20.22 2.65 -31.53
CA THR A 136 -20.70 2.10 -32.77
C THR A 136 -22.03 2.73 -33.26
N ASP A 137 -22.67 3.62 -32.47
CA ASP A 137 -23.97 4.21 -32.80
C ASP A 137 -23.96 4.95 -34.16
N LYS A 138 -22.87 5.70 -34.40
CA LYS A 138 -22.69 6.44 -35.67
C LYS A 138 -22.79 5.55 -36.92
N TYR A 139 -22.37 4.28 -36.83
CA TYR A 139 -22.40 3.34 -37.95
C TYR A 139 -23.81 2.77 -38.24
N MET A 140 -24.74 3.00 -37.30
CA MET A 140 -26.14 2.57 -37.49
C MET A 140 -26.99 3.66 -38.15
N VAL A 141 -26.46 4.88 -38.31
CA VAL A 141 -27.15 5.98 -39.00
C VAL A 141 -27.15 5.70 -40.50
N ALA A 142 -28.31 5.90 -41.16
CA ALA A 142 -28.52 5.48 -42.53
C ALA A 142 -27.62 6.19 -43.56
N ASP A 143 -27.29 7.47 -43.29
CA ASP A 143 -26.47 8.33 -44.16
C ASP A 143 -24.97 8.32 -43.78
N TYR A 144 -24.56 7.49 -42.82
CA TYR A 144 -23.14 7.35 -42.48
C TYR A 144 -22.40 6.64 -43.63
N PRO A 145 -21.24 7.17 -44.10
CA PRO A 145 -20.59 6.73 -45.33
C PRO A 145 -19.78 5.42 -45.13
N ILE A 146 -20.47 4.31 -44.92
CA ILE A 146 -19.91 2.94 -44.89
C ILE A 146 -20.72 2.02 -45.82
N SER A 147 -20.11 0.91 -46.25
CA SER A 147 -20.80 -0.10 -47.00
C SER A 147 -21.85 -0.84 -46.16
N GLU A 148 -22.89 -1.40 -46.80
CA GLU A 148 -23.89 -2.22 -46.09
C GLU A 148 -23.26 -3.47 -45.47
N GLU A 149 -22.23 -4.03 -46.11
CA GLU A 149 -21.47 -5.15 -45.56
C GLU A 149 -20.76 -4.80 -44.26
N GLU A 150 -20.12 -3.61 -44.17
CA GLU A 150 -19.51 -3.13 -42.91
C GLU A 150 -20.56 -2.82 -41.86
N ARG A 151 -21.70 -2.22 -42.25
CA ARG A 151 -22.81 -1.95 -41.37
C ARG A 151 -23.34 -3.23 -40.71
N GLU A 152 -23.44 -4.32 -41.49
CA GLU A 152 -23.87 -5.62 -41.02
C GLU A 152 -22.87 -6.22 -40.02
N LYS A 153 -21.55 -6.07 -40.24
CA LYS A 153 -20.52 -6.48 -39.28
C LYS A 153 -20.65 -5.71 -37.95
N TYR A 154 -20.97 -4.41 -38.01
CA TYR A 154 -21.23 -3.64 -36.77
C TYR A 154 -22.53 -4.09 -36.09
N ARG A 155 -23.58 -4.47 -36.79
CA ARG A 155 -24.81 -5.04 -36.21
C ARG A 155 -24.50 -6.33 -35.43
N GLN A 156 -23.72 -7.23 -36.02
CA GLN A 156 -23.31 -8.49 -35.38
C GLN A 156 -22.41 -8.25 -34.15
N TYR A 157 -21.47 -7.33 -34.26
CA TYR A 157 -20.65 -6.95 -33.11
C TYR A 157 -21.48 -6.36 -31.96
N ARG A 158 -22.44 -5.51 -32.26
CA ARG A 158 -23.36 -4.97 -31.25
C ARG A 158 -24.22 -6.06 -30.61
N GLN A 159 -24.60 -7.09 -31.35
CA GLN A 159 -25.29 -8.23 -30.78
C GLN A 159 -24.37 -9.03 -29.87
N TYR A 160 -23.13 -9.32 -30.28
CA TYR A 160 -22.11 -9.93 -29.43
C TYR A 160 -21.94 -9.15 -28.10
N LEU A 161 -21.83 -7.82 -28.18
CA LEU A 161 -21.72 -6.99 -26.95
C LEU A 161 -22.95 -7.11 -26.01
N ARG A 162 -24.15 -7.23 -26.56
CA ARG A 162 -25.38 -7.42 -25.78
C ARG A 162 -25.42 -8.77 -25.08
N ASP A 163 -24.87 -9.79 -25.68
CA ASP A 163 -24.89 -11.16 -25.18
C ASP A 163 -23.79 -11.44 -24.14
N ILE A 164 -22.79 -10.55 -24.02
CA ILE A 164 -21.67 -10.71 -23.04
C ILE A 164 -22.14 -10.99 -21.62
N PRO A 165 -23.14 -10.28 -21.04
CA PRO A 165 -23.55 -10.54 -19.64
C PRO A 165 -24.18 -11.91 -19.41
N GLU A 166 -24.55 -12.62 -20.47
CA GLU A 166 -25.16 -13.95 -20.43
C GLU A 166 -24.13 -15.07 -20.59
N GLN A 167 -22.86 -14.73 -20.88
CA GLN A 167 -21.78 -15.69 -21.05
C GLN A 167 -21.31 -16.22 -19.69
N GLU A 168 -20.92 -17.49 -19.61
CA GLU A 168 -20.42 -18.12 -18.39
C GLU A 168 -19.15 -17.46 -17.86
N SER A 169 -18.28 -16.96 -18.76
CA SER A 169 -17.05 -16.26 -18.44
C SER A 169 -17.26 -14.84 -17.89
N PHE A 170 -18.47 -14.30 -17.94
CA PHE A 170 -18.75 -12.96 -17.43
C PHE A 170 -18.73 -12.93 -15.89
N PRO A 171 -18.08 -11.96 -15.24
CA PRO A 171 -17.37 -10.77 -15.75
C PRO A 171 -15.84 -10.94 -15.87
N ASP A 172 -15.33 -12.16 -15.78
CA ASP A 172 -13.89 -12.41 -15.58
C ASP A 172 -13.08 -12.25 -16.88
N GLU A 173 -13.70 -12.44 -18.05
CA GLU A 173 -13.06 -12.16 -19.34
C GLU A 173 -13.24 -10.71 -19.80
N GLY A 174 -12.19 -10.19 -20.50
CA GLY A 174 -12.23 -8.88 -21.13
C GLY A 174 -13.16 -8.85 -22.35
N ILE A 175 -13.68 -7.66 -22.66
CA ILE A 175 -14.53 -7.44 -23.84
C ILE A 175 -13.63 -7.17 -25.04
N LYS A 176 -13.80 -7.96 -26.11
CA LYS A 176 -13.09 -7.75 -27.36
C LYS A 176 -13.55 -6.46 -28.04
N THR A 177 -12.60 -5.63 -28.47
CA THR A 177 -12.88 -4.50 -29.35
C THR A 177 -13.35 -5.00 -30.72
N PHE A 178 -13.95 -4.11 -31.56
CA PHE A 178 -14.39 -4.48 -32.91
C PHE A 178 -13.25 -5.06 -33.78
N GLY A 179 -12.03 -4.54 -33.64
CA GLY A 179 -10.85 -5.02 -34.34
C GLY A 179 -10.46 -6.45 -33.97
N GLU A 180 -10.49 -6.75 -32.67
CA GLU A 180 -10.17 -8.08 -32.13
C GLU A 180 -11.27 -9.08 -32.39
N TRP A 181 -12.55 -8.67 -32.34
CA TRP A 181 -13.71 -9.53 -32.62
C TRP A 181 -13.79 -9.91 -34.09
N LYS A 182 -13.41 -9.03 -34.99
CA LYS A 182 -13.47 -9.20 -36.46
C LYS A 182 -12.59 -10.34 -37.02
N GLY A 183 -11.71 -10.90 -36.20
CA GLY A 183 -10.79 -11.98 -36.55
C GLY A 183 -11.20 -13.36 -36.02
N ALA A 184 -12.38 -13.50 -35.43
CA ALA A 184 -12.87 -14.77 -34.90
C ALA A 184 -13.82 -15.47 -35.88
#